data_b896613fa302581db9af3e99522c3f1e
#
_entry.id   b896613fa302581db9af3e99522c3f1e
#
_cell.length_a   1.000
_cell.length_b   1.000
_cell.length_c   1.000
_cell.angle_alpha   90.00
_cell.angle_beta   90.00
_cell.angle_gamma   90.00
#
_symmetry.space_group_name_H-M   'P 1'
#
loop_
_entity.id
_entity.type
_entity.pdbx_description
1 polymer ?
#
loop_
_entity_poly.entity_id
_entity_poly.type
_entity_poly.pdbx_seq_one_letter_code
_entity_poly.pdbx_strand_id
1 'polypeptide(L)'
;MIACAVCLCLPIANIVPEDLAANSTVYNLFTVAPDGTREYSWLSMENFLLIMSCTFAAIAIFAYKNRKLQAVECVLGIVFTLVWNVVYCIWAFSGMIEFSGEFKPSFAACLPAIAMILFFLARKAILKDEALVRSMDRIR
;
A
#
# COMPACT_ATOMS: atom_id res chain seq x y z
N MET A 1 -4.11 -1.25 7.86
CA MET A 1 -4.95 -0.06 7.60
C MET A 1 -4.18 1.25 7.80
N ILE A 2 -3.72 1.60 9.02
CA ILE A 2 -3.04 2.88 9.30
C ILE A 2 -1.83 3.11 8.38
N ALA A 3 -0.95 2.14 8.20
CA ALA A 3 0.23 2.28 7.34
C ALA A 3 -0.13 2.62 5.89
N CYS A 4 -1.13 1.97 5.29
CA CYS A 4 -1.59 2.29 3.94
C CYS A 4 -2.25 3.69 3.88
N ALA A 5 -3.05 4.07 4.89
CA ALA A 5 -3.67 5.39 4.95
C ALA A 5 -2.62 6.50 5.08
N VAL A 6 -1.59 6.30 5.88
CA VAL A 6 -0.47 7.26 6.00
C VAL A 6 0.30 7.35 4.68
N CYS A 7 0.54 6.24 3.97
CA CYS A 7 1.17 6.25 2.66
C CYS A 7 0.36 7.03 1.61
N LEU A 8 -0.98 7.01 1.69
CA LEU A 8 -1.84 7.80 0.79
C LEU A 8 -1.65 9.31 0.98
N CYS A 9 -1.32 9.73 2.19
CA CYS A 9 -1.20 11.16 2.54
C CYS A 9 0.22 11.71 2.36
N LEU A 10 1.25 10.84 2.38
CA LEU A 10 2.65 11.26 2.31
C LEU A 10 3.22 11.18 0.89
N PRO A 11 4.24 11.99 0.57
CA PRO A 11 4.95 11.88 -0.70
C PRO A 11 5.73 10.57 -0.76
N ILE A 12 5.56 9.82 -1.86
CA ILE A 12 6.21 8.51 -2.08
C ILE A 12 7.59 8.64 -2.73
N ALA A 13 7.82 9.74 -3.46
CA ALA A 13 9.11 10.02 -4.09
C ALA A 13 9.33 11.53 -4.31
N ASN A 14 10.58 11.90 -4.51
CA ASN A 14 10.97 13.22 -4.96
C ASN A 14 11.80 13.07 -6.24
N ILE A 15 11.54 13.91 -7.24
CA ILE A 15 12.31 13.99 -8.48
C ILE A 15 13.18 15.24 -8.38
N VAL A 16 14.49 15.03 -8.41
CA VAL A 16 15.49 16.09 -8.37
C VAL A 16 15.98 16.30 -9.80
N PRO A 17 15.66 17.43 -10.47
CA PRO A 17 16.13 17.71 -11.81
C PRO A 17 17.65 17.91 -11.82
N GLU A 18 18.32 17.57 -12.93
CA GLU A 18 19.77 17.80 -13.12
C GLU A 18 20.12 19.29 -13.21
N ASP A 19 19.18 20.09 -13.68
CA ASP A 19 19.28 21.54 -13.68
C ASP A 19 18.86 22.11 -12.31
N LEU A 20 19.34 23.30 -11.94
CA LEU A 20 19.06 24.02 -10.68
C LEU A 20 17.55 24.39 -10.49
N ALA A 21 16.65 23.67 -11.12
CA ALA A 21 15.22 23.82 -10.98
C ALA A 21 14.70 23.24 -9.66
N ALA A 22 13.55 23.71 -9.20
CA ALA A 22 12.95 23.22 -7.96
C ALA A 22 12.49 21.75 -8.09
N ASN A 23 12.57 21.00 -6.97
CA ASN A 23 12.21 19.59 -6.93
C ASN A 23 10.70 19.38 -7.17
N SER A 24 10.35 18.31 -7.89
CA SER A 24 8.99 17.82 -7.99
C SER A 24 8.73 16.78 -6.91
N THR A 25 7.57 16.86 -6.27
CA THR A 25 7.15 15.89 -5.25
C THR A 25 6.05 14.99 -5.79
N VAL A 26 6.23 13.68 -5.63
CA VAL A 26 5.30 12.66 -6.13
C VAL A 26 4.49 12.10 -4.96
N TYR A 27 3.17 12.20 -5.07
CA TYR A 27 2.18 11.58 -4.19
C TYR A 27 1.49 10.42 -4.90
N ASN A 28 0.80 9.56 -4.17
CA ASN A 28 0.02 8.47 -4.79
C ASN A 28 -1.09 8.95 -5.73
N LEU A 29 -1.60 10.17 -5.55
CA LEU A 29 -2.73 10.71 -6.30
C LEU A 29 -2.32 11.71 -7.39
N PHE A 30 -1.26 12.48 -7.18
CA PHE A 30 -0.82 13.55 -8.06
C PHE A 30 0.66 13.84 -7.86
N THR A 31 1.26 14.45 -8.87
CA THR A 31 2.62 15.01 -8.80
C THR A 31 2.51 16.52 -8.67
N VAL A 32 3.29 17.12 -7.80
CA VAL A 32 3.42 18.59 -7.68
C VAL A 32 4.66 18.99 -8.44
N ALA A 33 4.46 19.73 -9.53
CA ALA A 33 5.54 20.30 -10.33
C ALA A 33 6.21 21.48 -9.58
N PRO A 34 7.40 21.93 -10.01
CA PRO A 34 8.13 23.03 -9.37
C PRO A 34 7.38 24.37 -9.34
N ASP A 35 6.46 24.59 -10.27
CA ASP A 35 5.60 25.77 -10.39
C ASP A 35 4.36 25.69 -9.46
N GLY A 36 4.21 24.59 -8.70
CA GLY A 36 3.07 24.36 -7.82
C GLY A 36 1.84 23.79 -8.53
N THR A 37 1.89 23.53 -9.84
CA THR A 37 0.81 22.87 -10.56
C THR A 37 0.71 21.40 -10.14
N ARG A 38 -0.54 20.88 -10.10
CA ARG A 38 -0.81 19.47 -9.78
C ARG A 38 -1.13 18.72 -11.06
N GLU A 39 -0.31 17.78 -11.38
CA GLU A 39 -0.51 16.89 -12.52
C GLU A 39 -1.07 15.55 -12.04
N TYR A 40 -2.24 15.19 -12.56
CA TYR A 40 -2.86 13.88 -12.33
C TYR A 40 -2.43 12.94 -13.44
N SER A 41 -1.61 11.98 -13.10
CA SER A 41 -1.11 10.98 -14.05
C SER A 41 -1.81 9.64 -13.82
N TRP A 42 -1.48 8.64 -14.64
CA TRP A 42 -1.92 7.25 -14.48
C TRP A 42 -1.49 6.62 -13.13
N LEU A 43 -0.61 7.26 -12.36
CA LEU A 43 -0.34 6.95 -10.94
C LEU A 43 -1.61 6.91 -10.09
N SER A 44 -2.69 7.54 -10.53
CA SER A 44 -4.00 7.44 -9.86
C SER A 44 -4.48 5.99 -9.72
N MET A 45 -4.03 5.07 -10.59
CA MET A 45 -4.33 3.63 -10.48
C MET A 45 -3.63 2.98 -9.26
N GLU A 46 -2.42 3.41 -8.91
CA GLU A 46 -1.72 2.94 -7.72
C GLU A 46 -2.45 3.34 -6.43
N ASN A 47 -3.01 4.55 -6.42
CA ASN A 47 -3.85 5.03 -5.32
C ASN A 47 -5.07 4.12 -5.09
N PHE A 48 -5.71 3.65 -6.17
CA PHE A 48 -6.84 2.71 -6.07
C PHE A 48 -6.44 1.40 -5.39
N LEU A 49 -5.27 0.85 -5.67
CA LEU A 49 -4.77 -0.38 -5.04
C LEU A 49 -4.64 -0.23 -3.52
N LEU A 50 -4.11 0.91 -3.04
CA LEU A 50 -3.99 1.19 -1.60
C LEU A 50 -5.35 1.42 -0.95
N ILE A 51 -6.28 2.11 -1.61
CA ILE A 51 -7.64 2.30 -1.10
C ILE A 51 -8.34 0.95 -0.96
N MET A 52 -8.24 0.07 -1.95
CA MET A 52 -8.81 -1.28 -1.88
C MET A 52 -8.18 -2.07 -0.72
N SER A 53 -6.86 -2.01 -0.54
CA SER A 53 -6.20 -2.65 0.60
C SER A 53 -6.69 -2.12 1.95
N CYS A 54 -6.89 -0.80 2.09
CA CYS A 54 -7.48 -0.20 3.29
C CYS A 54 -8.90 -0.68 3.54
N THR A 55 -9.70 -0.81 2.47
CA THR A 55 -11.08 -1.30 2.54
C THR A 55 -11.14 -2.74 3.03
N PHE A 56 -10.31 -3.63 2.47
CA PHE A 56 -10.21 -5.02 2.94
C PHE A 56 -9.75 -5.11 4.40
N ALA A 57 -8.81 -4.26 4.82
CA ALA A 57 -8.42 -4.18 6.21
C ALA A 57 -9.56 -3.75 7.14
N ALA A 58 -10.39 -2.80 6.70
CA ALA A 58 -11.57 -2.36 7.45
C ALA A 58 -12.63 -3.48 7.52
N ILE A 59 -12.94 -4.12 6.40
CA ILE A 59 -13.89 -5.25 6.35
C ILE A 59 -13.41 -6.38 7.27
N ALA A 60 -12.11 -6.72 7.26
CA ALA A 60 -11.54 -7.73 8.13
C ALA A 60 -11.74 -7.41 9.63
N ILE A 61 -11.69 -6.14 10.03
CA ILE A 61 -11.94 -5.72 11.40
C ILE A 61 -13.42 -5.95 11.78
N PHE A 62 -14.35 -5.60 10.89
CA PHE A 62 -15.79 -5.78 11.15
C PHE A 62 -16.26 -7.22 11.02
N ALA A 63 -15.55 -8.06 10.24
CA ALA A 63 -15.87 -9.48 10.03
C ALA A 63 -15.47 -10.39 11.20
N TYR A 64 -15.34 -9.89 12.44
CA TYR A 64 -14.85 -10.62 13.61
C TYR A 64 -15.69 -11.87 13.96
N LYS A 65 -16.96 -11.94 13.57
CA LYS A 65 -17.83 -13.11 13.76
C LYS A 65 -17.51 -14.26 12.81
N ASN A 66 -16.95 -13.96 11.62
CA ASN A 66 -16.64 -14.96 10.60
C ASN A 66 -15.13 -14.99 10.34
N ARG A 67 -14.41 -15.78 11.12
CA ARG A 67 -12.93 -15.89 11.07
C ARG A 67 -12.41 -16.35 9.70
N LYS A 68 -13.16 -17.17 8.96
CA LYS A 68 -12.79 -17.61 7.61
C LYS A 68 -12.84 -16.44 6.63
N LEU A 69 -13.89 -15.64 6.66
CA LEU A 69 -13.99 -14.43 5.85
C LEU A 69 -12.85 -13.46 6.19
N GLN A 70 -12.63 -13.22 7.47
CA GLN A 70 -11.55 -12.36 7.96
C GLN A 70 -10.15 -12.79 7.43
N ALA A 71 -9.89 -14.11 7.41
CA ALA A 71 -8.62 -14.64 6.86
C ALA A 71 -8.51 -14.42 5.35
N VAL A 72 -9.61 -14.49 4.60
CA VAL A 72 -9.66 -14.20 3.15
C VAL A 72 -9.41 -12.72 2.87
N GLU A 73 -10.06 -11.83 3.63
CA GLU A 73 -9.86 -10.38 3.52
C GLU A 73 -8.39 -9.98 3.75
N CYS A 74 -7.73 -10.63 4.71
CA CYS A 74 -6.29 -10.43 4.92
C CYS A 74 -5.46 -10.85 3.68
N VAL A 75 -5.83 -11.95 3.00
CA VAL A 75 -5.14 -12.37 1.76
C VAL A 75 -5.35 -11.36 0.65
N LEU A 76 -6.58 -10.86 0.47
CA LEU A 76 -6.85 -9.82 -0.52
C LEU A 76 -6.03 -8.56 -0.22
N GLY A 77 -5.97 -8.13 1.03
CA GLY A 77 -5.11 -7.02 1.46
C GLY A 77 -3.64 -7.24 1.11
N ILE A 78 -3.09 -8.46 1.31
CA ILE A 78 -1.72 -8.82 0.91
C ILE A 78 -1.55 -8.70 -0.60
N VAL A 79 -2.48 -9.24 -1.40
CA VAL A 79 -2.38 -9.21 -2.86
C VAL A 79 -2.37 -7.77 -3.38
N PHE A 80 -3.28 -6.93 -2.91
CA PHE A 80 -3.35 -5.54 -3.36
C PHE A 80 -2.11 -4.72 -2.96
N THR A 81 -1.59 -4.90 -1.75
CA THR A 81 -0.34 -4.24 -1.33
C THR A 81 0.88 -4.78 -2.08
N LEU A 82 0.90 -6.07 -2.41
CA LEU A 82 1.98 -6.68 -3.20
C LEU A 82 1.99 -6.13 -4.63
N VAL A 83 0.82 -6.08 -5.28
CA VAL A 83 0.68 -5.50 -6.62
C VAL A 83 1.14 -4.05 -6.62
N TRP A 84 0.74 -3.25 -5.62
CA TRP A 84 1.20 -1.88 -5.48
C TRP A 84 2.74 -1.79 -5.39
N ASN A 85 3.38 -2.62 -4.54
CA ASN A 85 4.85 -2.64 -4.42
C ASN A 85 5.54 -3.02 -5.73
N VAL A 86 4.99 -4.01 -6.47
CA VAL A 86 5.55 -4.42 -7.76
C VAL A 86 5.44 -3.30 -8.79
N VAL A 87 4.27 -2.66 -8.91
CA VAL A 87 4.06 -1.54 -9.84
C VAL A 87 4.97 -0.37 -9.50
N TYR A 88 5.09 -0.02 -8.21
CA TYR A 88 5.99 1.01 -7.74
C TYR A 88 7.46 0.70 -8.08
N CYS A 89 7.92 -0.54 -7.88
CA CYS A 89 9.28 -0.95 -8.24
C CYS A 89 9.52 -0.89 -9.76
N ILE A 90 8.58 -1.39 -10.56
CA ILE A 90 8.67 -1.30 -12.03
C ILE A 90 8.80 0.18 -12.42
N TRP A 91 7.96 1.03 -11.87
CA TRP A 91 7.95 2.44 -12.14
C TRP A 91 9.26 3.15 -11.73
N ALA A 92 9.80 2.82 -10.54
CA ALA A 92 11.04 3.38 -10.02
C ALA A 92 12.27 2.96 -10.83
N PHE A 93 12.30 1.73 -11.37
CA PHE A 93 13.46 1.17 -12.06
C PHE A 93 13.39 1.25 -13.59
N SER A 94 12.20 1.39 -14.18
CA SER A 94 12.05 1.37 -15.64
C SER A 94 12.42 2.67 -16.33
N GLY A 95 12.68 3.76 -15.58
CA GLY A 95 12.95 5.07 -16.17
C GLY A 95 11.82 5.60 -17.06
N MET A 96 10.62 5.03 -16.98
CA MET A 96 9.45 5.42 -17.77
C MET A 96 8.93 6.83 -17.47
N ILE A 97 9.57 7.51 -16.54
CA ILE A 97 9.24 8.90 -16.23
C ILE A 97 10.05 9.77 -17.19
N GLU A 98 9.35 10.43 -18.10
CA GLU A 98 9.91 11.49 -18.96
C GLU A 98 10.33 12.75 -18.16
N PHE A 99 10.52 12.64 -16.86
CA PHE A 99 11.08 13.71 -16.05
C PHE A 99 12.60 13.63 -16.10
N SER A 100 13.22 14.62 -16.68
CA SER A 100 14.68 14.81 -16.64
C SER A 100 15.11 15.06 -15.19
N GLY A 101 15.50 13.99 -14.45
CA GLY A 101 15.94 14.13 -13.08
C GLY A 101 16.18 12.81 -12.36
N GLU A 102 16.89 12.87 -11.23
CA GLU A 102 17.18 11.72 -10.38
C GLU A 102 15.97 11.40 -9.49
N PHE A 103 15.46 10.16 -9.61
CA PHE A 103 14.38 9.65 -8.78
C PHE A 103 14.89 9.28 -7.39
N LYS A 104 14.38 9.95 -6.36
CA LYS A 104 14.69 9.65 -4.95
C LYS A 104 13.46 9.10 -4.23
N PRO A 105 13.44 7.77 -3.91
CA PRO A 105 12.32 7.19 -3.17
C PRO A 105 12.22 7.82 -1.77
N SER A 106 11.00 8.07 -1.33
CA SER A 106 10.71 8.55 0.02
C SER A 106 10.48 7.37 0.97
N PHE A 107 10.71 7.57 2.27
CA PHE A 107 10.42 6.57 3.30
C PHE A 107 8.96 6.08 3.28
N ALA A 108 8.02 6.93 2.87
CA ALA A 108 6.61 6.58 2.77
C ALA A 108 6.35 5.40 1.80
N ALA A 109 7.19 5.20 0.78
CA ALA A 109 7.09 4.08 -0.14
C ALA A 109 7.35 2.70 0.52
N CYS A 110 7.98 2.66 1.70
CA CYS A 110 8.16 1.42 2.46
C CYS A 110 6.91 1.01 3.26
N LEU A 111 5.96 1.93 3.49
CA LEU A 111 4.79 1.68 4.32
C LEU A 111 3.87 0.56 3.81
N PRO A 112 3.59 0.43 2.50
CA PRO A 112 2.81 -0.70 1.98
C PRO A 112 3.51 -2.05 2.17
N ALA A 113 4.84 -2.12 2.09
CA ALA A 113 5.59 -3.34 2.39
C ALA A 113 5.43 -3.75 3.87
N ILE A 114 5.49 -2.79 4.79
CA ILE A 114 5.21 -3.01 6.22
C ILE A 114 3.76 -3.48 6.40
N ALA A 115 2.80 -2.86 5.72
CA ALA A 115 1.40 -3.25 5.77
C ALA A 115 1.19 -4.70 5.31
N MET A 116 1.88 -5.15 4.27
CA MET A 116 1.84 -6.53 3.79
C MET A 116 2.29 -7.53 4.87
N ILE A 117 3.38 -7.22 5.58
CA ILE A 117 3.87 -8.06 6.70
C ILE A 117 2.82 -8.11 7.81
N LEU A 118 2.21 -6.98 8.16
CA LEU A 118 1.17 -6.90 9.18
C LEU A 118 -0.09 -7.71 8.80
N PHE A 119 -0.52 -7.69 7.55
CA PHE A 119 -1.61 -8.54 7.04
C PHE A 119 -1.27 -10.03 7.17
N PHE A 120 -0.04 -10.41 6.83
CA PHE A 120 0.42 -11.81 6.98
C PHE A 120 0.38 -12.26 8.45
N LEU A 121 0.87 -11.43 9.37
CA LEU A 121 0.83 -11.72 10.81
C LEU A 121 -0.61 -11.80 11.33
N ALA A 122 -1.47 -10.88 10.91
CA ALA A 122 -2.89 -10.88 11.26
C ALA A 122 -3.58 -12.19 10.79
N ARG A 123 -3.38 -12.59 9.53
CA ARG A 123 -3.90 -13.84 9.00
C ARG A 123 -3.43 -15.05 9.81
N LYS A 124 -2.13 -15.11 10.14
CA LYS A 124 -1.58 -16.21 10.95
C LYS A 124 -2.22 -16.27 12.35
N ALA A 125 -2.45 -15.13 12.99
CA ALA A 125 -3.13 -15.05 14.27
C ALA A 125 -4.58 -15.53 14.20
N ILE A 126 -5.33 -15.08 13.17
CA ILE A 126 -6.73 -15.48 12.95
C ILE A 126 -6.87 -16.98 12.76
N LEU A 127 -6.00 -17.59 11.94
CA LEU A 127 -6.03 -19.04 11.69
C LEU A 127 -5.66 -19.85 12.95
N LYS A 128 -4.72 -19.37 13.76
CA LYS A 128 -4.38 -19.98 15.04
C LYS A 128 -5.58 -19.96 16.01
N ASP A 129 -6.26 -18.84 16.09
CA ASP A 129 -7.49 -18.67 16.90
C ASP A 129 -8.61 -19.61 16.43
N GLU A 130 -8.81 -19.74 15.13
CA GLU A 130 -9.82 -20.68 14.57
C GLU A 130 -9.49 -22.13 14.97
N ALA A 131 -8.21 -22.52 14.89
CA ALA A 131 -7.79 -23.86 15.27
C ALA A 131 -8.05 -24.15 16.78
N LEU A 132 -7.82 -23.17 17.66
CA LEU A 132 -8.07 -23.30 19.09
C LEU A 132 -9.58 -23.49 19.37
N VAL A 133 -10.45 -22.70 18.75
CA VAL A 133 -11.90 -22.82 18.91
C VAL A 133 -12.39 -24.20 18.45
N ARG A 134 -11.93 -24.68 17.30
CA ARG A 134 -12.31 -26.01 16.79
C ARG A 134 -11.82 -27.14 17.70
N SER A 135 -10.68 -26.99 18.36
CA SER A 135 -10.19 -28.01 19.29
C SER A 135 -11.07 -28.10 20.55
N MET A 136 -11.59 -26.98 21.03
CA MET A 136 -12.50 -26.94 22.19
C MET A 136 -13.88 -27.53 21.86
N ASP A 137 -14.41 -27.31 20.65
CA ASP A 137 -15.69 -27.87 20.20
C ASP A 137 -15.64 -29.41 20.08
N ARG A 138 -14.48 -30.02 19.89
CA ARG A 138 -14.31 -31.48 19.84
C ARG A 138 -14.34 -32.16 21.21
N ILE A 139 -14.18 -31.42 22.29
CA ILE A 139 -14.12 -31.96 23.66
C ILE A 139 -15.53 -32.00 24.29
N ARG A 140 -16.50 -31.40 23.64
CA ARG A 140 -17.90 -31.33 24.08
C ARG A 140 -18.79 -32.32 23.36
#